data_60f7e7fd2f130b71afa4899cdca62d61
#
_entry.id   60f7e7fd2f130b71afa4899cdca62d61
#
_cell.length_a   1.000
_cell.length_b   1.000
_cell.length_c   1.000
_cell.angle_alpha   90.00
_cell.angle_beta   90.00
_cell.angle_gamma   90.00
#
_symmetry.space_group_name_H-M   'P 1'
#
loop_
_entity.id
_entity.type
_entity.pdbx_description
1 polymer ?
#
loop_
_entity_poly.entity_id
_entity_poly.type
_entity_poly.pdbx_seq_one_letter_code
_entity_poly.pdbx_strand_id
1 'polypeptide(L)'
;MRLSLGLLAGLLLAGIGPALAQDPGTLDKEPLPPLANPDAPSTPAKELFARKREPVPLAARSIGFYSSGCLAGALALPINGPTWQVMRLSRNRNWGHPKLVAFLERLAEKAKKVGWSGLLVGDMSQPRGGPMLTGHASHQVGLDADIWLTPMPDRKLSPEEREFMSATEMVRDDRLDVDPGVWTHQHTELIRTASEDADVERIFVNAAIKKALCREAGADRGWLAKVRPWWGHDYHFHVRIYCPADSPQCKPQPPPEPGDGCGHELDYWFSEGVLHPQPPAEQVKPKPGLTMANLPPACRHVLMAP
;
A
#
# COMPACT_ATOMS: atom_id res chain seq x y z
N MET A 1 18.06 28.68 68.52
CA MET A 1 18.23 28.80 67.03
C MET A 1 17.76 27.54 66.39
N ARG A 2 16.55 27.52 65.80
CA ARG A 2 15.99 26.38 65.03
C ARG A 2 15.94 26.78 63.55
N LEU A 3 16.73 26.10 62.72
CA LEU A 3 16.67 26.23 61.27
C LEU A 3 15.53 25.34 60.73
N SER A 4 14.58 25.96 60.09
CA SER A 4 13.55 25.23 59.30
C SER A 4 14.03 25.06 57.86
N LEU A 5 14.19 23.81 57.43
CA LEU A 5 14.42 23.47 56.05
C LEU A 5 13.09 23.45 55.31
N GLY A 6 12.88 24.35 54.37
CA GLY A 6 11.73 24.34 53.49
C GLY A 6 12.00 23.43 52.28
N LEU A 7 11.21 22.39 52.11
CA LEU A 7 11.17 21.56 50.88
C LEU A 7 10.40 22.31 49.80
N LEU A 8 11.09 22.71 48.73
CA LEU A 8 10.43 23.14 47.49
C LEU A 8 10.08 21.87 46.67
N ALA A 9 8.81 21.53 46.59
CA ALA A 9 8.29 20.55 45.67
C ALA A 9 8.12 21.21 44.29
N GLY A 10 9.02 20.90 43.36
CA GLY A 10 8.89 21.32 41.97
C GLY A 10 7.81 20.49 41.26
N LEU A 11 6.68 21.10 40.90
CA LEU A 11 5.68 20.53 40.01
C LEU A 11 6.27 20.48 38.59
N LEU A 12 6.61 19.28 38.10
CA LEU A 12 6.86 19.04 36.70
C LEU A 12 5.50 19.05 35.98
N LEU A 13 5.14 20.18 35.38
CA LEU A 13 4.09 20.26 34.37
C LEU A 13 4.59 19.54 33.10
N ALA A 14 4.19 18.28 32.92
CA ALA A 14 4.31 17.59 31.65
C ALA A 14 3.40 18.33 30.65
N GLY A 15 4.01 19.13 29.78
CA GLY A 15 3.31 19.78 28.68
C GLY A 15 2.75 18.72 27.74
N ILE A 16 1.43 18.51 27.80
CA ILE A 16 0.69 17.80 26.73
C ILE A 16 0.73 18.73 25.52
N GLY A 17 1.72 18.53 24.67
CA GLY A 17 1.73 19.16 23.34
C GLY A 17 0.41 18.83 22.62
N PRO A 18 -0.16 19.77 21.84
CA PRO A 18 -1.35 19.46 21.05
C PRO A 18 -1.03 18.25 20.20
N ALA A 19 -1.81 17.18 20.33
CA ALA A 19 -1.81 16.08 19.38
C ALA A 19 -2.07 16.74 18.01
N LEU A 20 -1.06 16.73 17.13
CA LEU A 20 -1.23 17.18 15.75
C LEU A 20 -2.35 16.33 15.19
N ALA A 21 -3.48 16.96 14.87
CA ALA A 21 -4.58 16.28 14.19
C ALA A 21 -4.00 15.60 12.96
N GLN A 22 -4.13 14.28 12.87
CA GLN A 22 -3.67 13.54 11.70
C GLN A 22 -4.41 14.08 10.49
N ASP A 23 -3.65 14.58 9.51
CA ASP A 23 -4.23 15.02 8.25
C ASP A 23 -4.75 13.77 7.51
N PRO A 24 -6.05 13.60 7.30
CA PRO A 24 -6.62 12.43 6.66
C PRO A 24 -6.25 12.31 5.18
N GLY A 25 -5.62 13.32 4.60
CA GLY A 25 -5.15 13.30 3.22
C GLY A 25 -6.24 13.37 2.16
N THR A 26 -7.45 13.71 2.56
CA THR A 26 -8.60 13.76 1.66
C THR A 26 -8.81 15.16 1.13
N LEU A 27 -8.85 15.31 -0.20
CA LEU A 27 -9.49 16.47 -0.81
C LEU A 27 -11.01 16.31 -0.63
N ASP A 28 -11.71 17.44 -0.48
CA ASP A 28 -13.18 17.46 -0.39
C ASP A 28 -13.80 16.86 -1.66
N LYS A 29 -14.11 15.59 -1.58
CA LYS A 29 -14.84 14.86 -2.61
C LYS A 29 -16.31 14.77 -2.20
N GLU A 30 -17.20 15.03 -3.14
CA GLU A 30 -18.63 14.84 -2.89
C GLU A 30 -18.91 13.43 -2.38
N PRO A 31 -19.73 13.29 -1.33
CA PRO A 31 -20.13 11.98 -0.83
C PRO A 31 -20.82 11.18 -1.93
N LEU A 32 -20.54 9.88 -1.96
CA LEU A 32 -21.27 8.97 -2.85
C LEU A 32 -22.76 9.00 -2.52
N PRO A 33 -23.65 8.91 -3.52
CA PRO A 33 -25.08 8.91 -3.30
C PRO A 33 -25.50 7.74 -2.40
N PRO A 34 -26.56 7.91 -1.59
CA PRO A 34 -27.08 6.84 -0.73
C PRO A 34 -27.39 5.58 -1.55
N LEU A 35 -27.15 4.41 -0.95
CA LEU A 35 -27.58 3.13 -1.54
C LEU A 35 -29.06 2.91 -1.30
N ALA A 36 -29.79 2.44 -2.30
CA ALA A 36 -31.20 2.13 -2.19
C ALA A 36 -31.46 1.01 -1.15
N ASN A 37 -30.61 -0.02 -1.14
CA ASN A 37 -30.73 -1.18 -0.25
C ASN A 37 -29.37 -1.56 0.34
N PRO A 38 -28.81 -0.80 1.31
CA PRO A 38 -27.49 -1.07 1.87
C PRO A 38 -27.41 -2.42 2.60
N ASP A 39 -28.52 -2.90 3.16
CA ASP A 39 -28.60 -4.13 3.94
C ASP A 39 -28.91 -5.37 3.10
N ALA A 40 -29.15 -5.22 1.81
CA ALA A 40 -29.42 -6.38 0.95
C ALA A 40 -28.21 -7.31 0.89
N PRO A 41 -28.38 -8.64 1.02
CA PRO A 41 -27.28 -9.61 0.99
C PRO A 41 -26.45 -9.56 -0.32
N SER A 42 -27.06 -9.09 -1.41
CA SER A 42 -26.42 -8.94 -2.72
C SER A 42 -25.67 -7.62 -2.90
N THR A 43 -25.77 -6.67 -1.96
CA THR A 43 -25.08 -5.39 -2.05
C THR A 43 -23.56 -5.61 -2.09
N PRO A 44 -22.86 -5.12 -3.12
CA PRO A 44 -21.42 -5.30 -3.21
C PRO A 44 -20.71 -4.63 -2.03
N ALA A 45 -19.83 -5.36 -1.35
CA ALA A 45 -19.10 -4.84 -0.18
C ALA A 45 -18.30 -3.56 -0.51
N LYS A 46 -17.78 -3.45 -1.72
CA LYS A 46 -17.07 -2.24 -2.18
C LYS A 46 -17.93 -0.97 -2.09
N GLU A 47 -19.24 -1.09 -2.32
CA GLU A 47 -20.16 0.04 -2.22
C GLU A 47 -20.36 0.49 -0.78
N LEU A 48 -20.29 -0.43 0.16
CA LEU A 48 -20.44 -0.15 1.59
C LEU A 48 -19.17 0.48 2.17
N PHE A 49 -18.01 -0.14 1.92
CA PHE A 49 -16.73 0.34 2.46
C PHE A 49 -16.32 1.68 1.89
N ALA A 50 -16.53 1.95 0.60
CA ALA A 50 -16.17 3.20 -0.03
C ALA A 50 -16.93 4.44 0.51
N ARG A 51 -18.03 4.22 1.23
CA ARG A 51 -18.79 5.30 1.88
C ARG A 51 -18.31 5.64 3.29
N LYS A 52 -17.34 4.87 3.81
CA LYS A 52 -16.72 5.14 5.10
C LYS A 52 -15.52 6.07 4.90
N ARG A 53 -15.63 7.28 5.41
CA ARG A 53 -14.60 8.32 5.23
C ARG A 53 -13.59 8.36 6.37
N GLU A 54 -13.93 7.74 7.51
CA GLU A 54 -13.17 7.73 8.75
C GLU A 54 -12.90 6.30 9.23
N PRO A 55 -11.78 6.06 9.91
CA PRO A 55 -11.51 4.78 10.53
C PRO A 55 -12.51 4.54 11.69
N VAL A 56 -12.69 3.27 12.03
CA VAL A 56 -13.41 2.92 13.24
C VAL A 56 -12.50 3.10 14.45
N PRO A 57 -12.97 3.67 15.59
CA PRO A 57 -12.15 3.93 16.78
C PRO A 57 -11.95 2.63 17.60
N LEU A 58 -11.34 1.64 16.99
CA LEU A 58 -10.97 0.35 17.59
C LEU A 58 -9.45 0.19 17.61
N ALA A 59 -8.95 -0.79 18.35
CA ALA A 59 -7.55 -1.18 18.24
C ALA A 59 -7.23 -1.63 16.81
N ALA A 60 -6.03 -1.30 16.33
CA ALA A 60 -5.59 -1.68 14.98
C ALA A 60 -5.59 -3.19 14.82
N ARG A 61 -6.28 -3.69 13.79
CA ARG A 61 -6.37 -5.10 13.42
C ARG A 61 -6.56 -5.26 11.92
N SER A 62 -5.72 -6.04 11.31
CA SER A 62 -5.92 -6.56 9.96
C SER A 62 -6.75 -7.84 10.05
N ILE A 63 -7.86 -7.92 9.32
CA ILE A 63 -8.84 -9.01 9.44
C ILE A 63 -9.09 -9.64 8.07
N GLY A 64 -8.81 -10.92 7.93
CA GLY A 64 -8.97 -11.67 6.68
C GLY A 64 -7.73 -11.67 5.82
N PHE A 65 -7.92 -11.94 4.54
CA PHE A 65 -6.86 -11.99 3.54
C PHE A 65 -6.74 -10.65 2.81
N TYR A 66 -5.59 -10.36 2.22
CA TYR A 66 -5.27 -9.10 1.53
C TYR A 66 -6.31 -8.66 0.49
N SER A 67 -7.00 -9.61 -0.15
CA SER A 67 -8.04 -9.38 -1.16
C SER A 67 -9.46 -9.78 -0.71
N SER A 68 -9.65 -10.14 0.55
CA SER A 68 -10.96 -10.45 1.15
C SER A 68 -10.93 -10.23 2.65
N GLY A 69 -10.94 -8.96 3.05
CA GLY A 69 -10.80 -8.60 4.45
C GLY A 69 -11.22 -7.17 4.74
N CYS A 70 -10.80 -6.66 5.89
CA CYS A 70 -11.04 -5.29 6.34
C CYS A 70 -10.00 -4.86 7.37
N LEU A 71 -10.01 -3.58 7.74
CA LEU A 71 -9.06 -2.97 8.66
C LEU A 71 -9.81 -2.23 9.78
N ALA A 72 -9.61 -2.64 11.01
CA ALA A 72 -10.04 -1.89 12.19
C ALA A 72 -8.90 -0.95 12.64
N GLY A 73 -9.24 0.19 13.24
CA GLY A 73 -8.29 1.10 13.86
C GLY A 73 -7.17 1.56 12.93
N ALA A 74 -7.51 1.89 11.69
CA ALA A 74 -6.53 2.34 10.70
C ALA A 74 -5.81 3.62 11.16
N LEU A 75 -4.53 3.72 10.83
CA LEU A 75 -3.72 4.92 10.97
C LEU A 75 -3.52 5.56 9.60
N ALA A 76 -3.70 6.88 9.50
CA ALA A 76 -3.36 7.59 8.28
C ALA A 76 -1.85 7.78 8.17
N LEU A 77 -1.27 7.50 6.99
CA LEU A 77 0.01 8.08 6.62
C LEU A 77 -0.22 9.57 6.37
N PRO A 78 0.45 10.49 7.10
CA PRO A 78 0.32 11.92 6.83
C PRO A 78 0.57 12.24 5.36
N ILE A 79 -0.25 13.10 4.76
CA ILE A 79 -0.11 13.41 3.32
C ILE A 79 1.21 14.07 2.96
N ASN A 80 1.88 14.66 3.95
CA ASN A 80 3.22 15.21 3.83
C ASN A 80 4.09 14.66 4.95
N GLY A 81 5.22 14.13 4.59
CA GLY A 81 6.31 13.81 5.51
C GLY A 81 7.60 14.49 5.09
N PRO A 82 8.67 14.35 5.87
CA PRO A 82 9.97 14.90 5.52
C PRO A 82 10.56 14.26 4.26
N THR A 83 10.15 13.02 3.97
CA THR A 83 10.70 12.20 2.89
C THR A 83 9.63 11.46 2.09
N TRP A 84 8.38 11.84 2.19
CA TRP A 84 7.31 11.29 1.36
C TRP A 84 6.21 12.31 1.09
N GLN A 85 5.46 12.07 0.02
CA GLN A 85 4.22 12.74 -0.30
C GLN A 85 3.20 11.72 -0.79
N VAL A 86 1.98 11.79 -0.25
CA VAL A 86 0.88 10.93 -0.69
C VAL A 86 0.29 11.46 -1.99
N MET A 87 -0.02 10.58 -2.93
CA MET A 87 -0.61 10.89 -4.23
C MET A 87 -2.10 10.54 -4.26
N ARG A 88 -2.85 11.10 -5.22
CA ARG A 88 -4.28 10.81 -5.43
C ARG A 88 -5.14 11.06 -4.18
N LEU A 89 -4.99 12.23 -3.59
CA LEU A 89 -5.58 12.60 -2.29
C LEU A 89 -7.12 12.42 -2.25
N SER A 90 -7.82 12.67 -3.37
CA SER A 90 -9.27 12.51 -3.46
C SER A 90 -9.76 11.08 -3.23
N ARG A 91 -8.86 10.08 -3.35
CA ARG A 91 -9.22 8.68 -3.16
C ARG A 91 -9.41 8.30 -1.69
N ASN A 92 -8.87 9.08 -0.75
CA ASN A 92 -8.85 8.76 0.69
C ASN A 92 -8.28 7.35 0.96
N ARG A 93 -7.11 7.04 0.38
CA ARG A 93 -6.48 5.72 0.42
C ARG A 93 -5.07 5.74 1.01
N ASN A 94 -4.82 6.61 1.96
CA ASN A 94 -3.57 6.70 2.71
C ASN A 94 -3.67 6.07 4.10
N TRP A 95 -4.52 5.08 4.28
CA TRP A 95 -4.76 4.40 5.55
C TRP A 95 -4.08 3.04 5.59
N GLY A 96 -3.57 2.67 6.75
CA GLY A 96 -2.92 1.38 6.93
C GLY A 96 -2.93 0.90 8.38
N HIS A 97 -2.51 -0.33 8.58
CA HIS A 97 -2.11 -0.79 9.91
C HIS A 97 -0.89 0.03 10.37
N PRO A 98 -0.73 0.37 11.66
CA PRO A 98 0.41 1.16 12.14
C PRO A 98 1.77 0.62 11.72
N LYS A 99 1.92 -0.71 11.60
CA LYS A 99 3.15 -1.32 11.07
C LYS A 99 3.46 -0.94 9.63
N LEU A 100 2.42 -0.86 8.77
CA LEU A 100 2.61 -0.44 7.38
C LEU A 100 3.04 1.03 7.31
N VAL A 101 2.39 1.90 8.10
CA VAL A 101 2.76 3.31 8.17
C VAL A 101 4.22 3.46 8.62
N ALA A 102 4.61 2.81 9.72
CA ALA A 102 5.98 2.84 10.21
C ALA A 102 7.00 2.27 9.21
N PHE A 103 6.63 1.23 8.45
CA PHE A 103 7.46 0.71 7.36
C PHE A 103 7.68 1.76 6.27
N LEU A 104 6.62 2.44 5.80
CA LEU A 104 6.70 3.46 4.76
C LEU A 104 7.58 4.64 5.19
N GLU A 105 7.44 5.10 6.43
CA GLU A 105 8.29 6.16 7.00
C GLU A 105 9.77 5.75 6.99
N ARG A 106 10.08 4.53 7.44
CA ARG A 106 11.47 4.01 7.42
C ARG A 106 12.02 3.87 6.00
N LEU A 107 11.20 3.36 5.07
CA LEU A 107 11.63 3.19 3.68
C LEU A 107 11.88 4.55 3.02
N ALA A 108 11.03 5.54 3.28
CA ALA A 108 11.17 6.89 2.78
C ALA A 108 12.48 7.56 3.24
N GLU A 109 12.88 7.35 4.50
CA GLU A 109 14.20 7.81 4.98
C GLU A 109 15.37 7.05 4.31
N LYS A 110 15.21 5.74 4.10
CA LYS A 110 16.22 4.93 3.39
C LYS A 110 16.37 5.32 1.92
N ALA A 111 15.31 5.85 1.28
CA ALA A 111 15.35 6.29 -0.11
C ALA A 111 16.41 7.39 -0.36
N LYS A 112 16.72 8.22 0.65
CA LYS A 112 17.82 9.20 0.55
C LYS A 112 19.18 8.55 0.30
N LYS A 113 19.41 7.34 0.85
CA LYS A 113 20.67 6.63 0.69
C LYS A 113 20.88 6.12 -0.74
N VAL A 114 19.77 5.91 -1.46
CA VAL A 114 19.81 5.52 -2.88
C VAL A 114 19.73 6.72 -3.83
N GLY A 115 19.75 7.94 -3.29
CA GLY A 115 19.80 9.18 -4.08
C GLY A 115 18.45 9.76 -4.45
N TRP A 116 17.35 9.34 -3.78
CA TRP A 116 16.02 9.93 -3.93
C TRP A 116 15.74 10.94 -2.81
N SER A 117 15.03 12.02 -3.11
CA SER A 117 14.60 12.97 -2.07
C SER A 117 13.55 12.37 -1.12
N GLY A 118 12.88 11.32 -1.56
CA GLY A 118 11.84 10.61 -0.82
C GLY A 118 10.93 9.81 -1.74
N LEU A 119 9.77 9.41 -1.23
CA LEU A 119 8.81 8.56 -1.93
C LEU A 119 7.53 9.31 -2.32
N LEU A 120 6.99 8.99 -3.49
CA LEU A 120 5.60 9.26 -3.83
C LEU A 120 4.77 8.02 -3.50
N VAL A 121 3.96 8.11 -2.46
CA VAL A 121 3.14 6.99 -1.98
C VAL A 121 1.76 7.06 -2.63
N GLY A 122 1.41 6.04 -3.38
CA GLY A 122 0.11 5.87 -4.02
C GLY A 122 -0.95 5.31 -3.08
N ASP A 123 -1.78 4.40 -3.61
CA ASP A 123 -2.85 3.81 -2.82
C ASP A 123 -2.30 2.86 -1.73
N MET A 124 -2.81 3.01 -0.53
CA MET A 124 -2.73 2.08 0.59
C MET A 124 -4.11 1.43 0.77
N SER A 125 -4.74 1.59 1.92
CA SER A 125 -6.10 1.12 2.17
C SER A 125 -7.08 2.27 2.34
N GLN A 126 -8.38 1.96 2.30
CA GLN A 126 -9.46 2.85 2.74
C GLN A 126 -9.50 2.91 4.27
N PRO A 127 -10.22 3.90 4.88
CA PRO A 127 -10.25 4.07 6.34
C PRO A 127 -10.66 2.84 7.16
N ARG A 128 -11.51 1.99 6.59
CA ARG A 128 -11.96 0.73 7.22
C ARG A 128 -11.53 -0.51 6.43
N GLY A 129 -10.58 -0.36 5.51
CA GLY A 129 -10.21 -1.44 4.61
C GLY A 129 -11.34 -1.84 3.68
N GLY A 130 -11.44 -3.12 3.39
CA GLY A 130 -12.47 -3.68 2.53
C GLY A 130 -12.25 -3.47 1.03
N PRO A 131 -13.08 -4.08 0.19
CA PRO A 131 -12.99 -3.94 -1.26
C PRO A 131 -13.19 -2.49 -1.72
N MET A 132 -12.42 -2.08 -2.71
CA MET A 132 -12.47 -0.73 -3.30
C MET A 132 -13.41 -0.68 -4.50
N LEU A 133 -14.00 0.50 -4.78
CA LEU A 133 -14.86 0.70 -5.95
C LEU A 133 -14.10 0.47 -7.26
N THR A 134 -12.87 0.94 -7.31
CA THR A 134 -12.02 0.91 -8.49
C THR A 134 -10.59 0.53 -8.13
N GLY A 135 -9.84 -0.02 -9.08
CA GLY A 135 -8.44 -0.35 -8.93
C GLY A 135 -8.25 -1.73 -8.28
N HIS A 136 -7.57 -1.77 -7.21
CA HIS A 136 -6.93 -2.93 -6.59
C HIS A 136 -7.87 -4.05 -6.15
N ALA A 137 -7.46 -5.29 -6.38
CA ALA A 137 -8.10 -6.47 -5.80
C ALA A 137 -7.69 -6.68 -4.32
N SER A 138 -6.49 -6.23 -3.94
CA SER A 138 -5.95 -6.28 -2.57
C SER A 138 -6.09 -4.93 -1.85
N HIS A 139 -5.19 -4.57 -0.94
CA HIS A 139 -5.24 -3.37 -0.09
C HIS A 139 -6.39 -3.35 0.93
N GLN A 140 -7.08 -4.49 1.14
CA GLN A 140 -8.28 -4.51 1.95
C GLN A 140 -8.01 -4.57 3.46
N VAL A 141 -6.82 -5.00 3.87
CA VAL A 141 -6.47 -5.23 5.28
C VAL A 141 -5.42 -4.26 5.84
N GLY A 142 -5.06 -3.23 5.06
CA GLY A 142 -4.12 -2.19 5.47
C GLY A 142 -2.66 -2.64 5.60
N LEU A 143 -2.25 -3.66 4.85
CA LEU A 143 -0.90 -4.21 4.83
C LEU A 143 -0.22 -4.11 3.45
N ASP A 144 -0.86 -3.46 2.50
CA ASP A 144 -0.39 -3.24 1.13
C ASP A 144 -0.21 -1.74 0.86
N ALA A 145 0.81 -1.38 0.10
CA ALA A 145 1.04 -0.01 -0.36
C ALA A 145 1.67 -0.01 -1.75
N ASP A 146 1.21 0.91 -2.60
CA ASP A 146 1.81 1.21 -3.89
C ASP A 146 2.80 2.36 -3.75
N ILE A 147 4.02 2.17 -4.19
CA ILE A 147 5.07 3.17 -4.18
C ILE A 147 5.47 3.46 -5.62
N TRP A 148 5.29 4.72 -6.03
CA TRP A 148 5.62 5.11 -7.39
C TRP A 148 7.12 4.99 -7.68
N LEU A 149 7.44 4.55 -8.87
CA LEU A 149 8.81 4.51 -9.37
C LEU A 149 9.28 5.87 -9.91
N THR A 150 8.40 6.88 -9.90
CA THR A 150 8.76 8.27 -10.11
C THR A 150 9.41 8.83 -8.84
N PRO A 151 10.67 9.30 -8.86
CA PRO A 151 11.31 9.90 -7.69
C PRO A 151 10.52 11.12 -7.19
N MET A 152 10.39 11.26 -5.87
CA MET A 152 9.81 12.45 -5.28
C MET A 152 10.67 13.68 -5.61
N PRO A 153 10.09 14.77 -6.15
CA PRO A 153 10.84 15.99 -6.38
C PRO A 153 11.27 16.65 -5.06
N ASP A 154 12.34 17.44 -5.12
CA ASP A 154 12.86 18.19 -3.96
C ASP A 154 12.02 19.46 -3.70
N ARG A 155 10.70 19.30 -3.69
CA ARG A 155 9.71 20.32 -3.36
C ARG A 155 8.39 19.67 -2.98
N LYS A 156 7.56 20.41 -2.27
CA LYS A 156 6.17 19.99 -2.04
C LYS A 156 5.36 20.14 -3.32
N LEU A 157 4.69 19.07 -3.72
CA LEU A 157 3.72 19.07 -4.80
C LEU A 157 2.42 19.75 -4.36
N SER A 158 1.77 20.49 -5.26
CA SER A 158 0.45 21.02 -5.00
C SER A 158 -0.61 19.90 -4.92
N PRO A 159 -1.78 20.14 -4.31
CA PRO A 159 -2.88 19.17 -4.33
C PRO A 159 -3.29 18.75 -5.75
N GLU A 160 -3.28 19.68 -6.69
CA GLU A 160 -3.59 19.44 -8.10
C GLU A 160 -2.55 18.54 -8.78
N GLU A 161 -1.25 18.82 -8.58
CA GLU A 161 -0.18 17.94 -9.08
C GLU A 161 -0.31 16.52 -8.53
N ARG A 162 -0.59 16.36 -7.24
CA ARG A 162 -0.79 15.04 -6.64
C ARG A 162 -1.98 14.29 -7.20
N GLU A 163 -3.02 15.02 -7.59
CA GLU A 163 -4.23 14.40 -8.14
C GLU A 163 -4.06 14.00 -9.61
N PHE A 164 -3.38 14.81 -10.41
CA PHE A 164 -3.39 14.67 -11.88
C PHE A 164 -2.04 14.32 -12.51
N MET A 165 -0.92 14.49 -11.81
CA MET A 165 0.38 14.11 -12.35
C MET A 165 0.41 12.62 -12.67
N SER A 166 0.85 12.27 -13.89
CA SER A 166 1.08 10.88 -14.26
C SER A 166 2.35 10.35 -13.60
N ALA A 167 2.31 9.11 -13.13
CA ALA A 167 3.53 8.39 -12.78
C ALA A 167 4.34 8.07 -14.06
N THR A 168 5.65 7.93 -13.91
CA THR A 168 6.53 7.58 -15.03
C THR A 168 6.45 6.09 -15.29
N GLU A 169 6.09 5.71 -16.53
CA GLU A 169 6.13 4.32 -16.98
C GLU A 169 7.58 3.85 -17.08
N MET A 170 7.88 2.70 -16.47
CA MET A 170 9.22 2.12 -16.43
C MET A 170 9.46 1.07 -17.49
N VAL A 171 8.41 0.61 -18.15
CA VAL A 171 8.42 -0.52 -19.07
C VAL A 171 8.26 -0.01 -20.50
N ARG A 172 9.04 -0.56 -21.43
CA ARG A 172 8.92 -0.25 -22.86
C ARG A 172 7.58 -0.72 -23.41
N ASP A 173 7.13 -0.10 -24.50
CA ASP A 173 5.88 -0.43 -25.17
C ASP A 173 5.81 -1.91 -25.62
N ASP A 174 6.95 -2.51 -25.97
CA ASP A 174 7.04 -3.93 -26.35
C ASP A 174 6.90 -4.88 -25.13
N ARG A 175 6.90 -4.37 -23.92
CA ARG A 175 6.79 -5.08 -22.65
C ARG A 175 7.92 -6.09 -22.37
N LEU A 176 8.99 -6.05 -23.16
CA LEU A 176 10.08 -7.03 -23.06
C LEU A 176 11.18 -6.63 -22.09
N ASP A 177 11.30 -5.35 -21.76
CA ASP A 177 12.31 -4.84 -20.82
C ASP A 177 11.88 -3.47 -20.25
N VAL A 178 12.64 -2.96 -19.30
CA VAL A 178 12.51 -1.58 -18.82
C VAL A 178 13.00 -0.59 -19.88
N ASP A 179 12.47 0.64 -19.84
CA ASP A 179 12.96 1.73 -20.68
C ASP A 179 14.26 2.28 -20.08
N PRO A 180 15.41 2.15 -20.79
CA PRO A 180 16.70 2.64 -20.31
C PRO A 180 16.78 4.17 -20.19
N GLY A 181 15.82 4.91 -20.77
CA GLY A 181 15.73 6.36 -20.66
C GLY A 181 15.20 6.83 -19.30
N VAL A 182 14.48 5.96 -18.57
CA VAL A 182 13.88 6.30 -17.27
C VAL A 182 14.31 5.36 -16.14
N TRP A 183 14.54 4.08 -16.43
CA TRP A 183 15.00 3.11 -15.44
C TRP A 183 16.49 3.36 -15.10
N THR A 184 16.80 3.46 -13.83
CA THR A 184 18.16 3.66 -13.32
C THR A 184 18.50 2.64 -12.25
N HIS A 185 19.76 2.48 -11.92
CA HIS A 185 20.22 1.63 -10.83
C HIS A 185 19.60 2.01 -9.46
N GLN A 186 19.22 3.27 -9.27
CA GLN A 186 18.54 3.74 -8.06
C GLN A 186 17.17 3.06 -7.85
N HIS A 187 16.45 2.73 -8.93
CA HIS A 187 15.19 1.97 -8.86
C HIS A 187 15.46 0.56 -8.32
N THR A 188 16.50 -0.11 -8.82
CA THR A 188 16.94 -1.43 -8.33
C THR A 188 17.27 -1.38 -6.84
N GLU A 189 18.07 -0.41 -6.41
CA GLU A 189 18.48 -0.27 -5.01
C GLU A 189 17.32 0.10 -4.09
N LEU A 190 16.34 0.88 -4.55
CA LEU A 190 15.13 1.18 -3.76
C LEU A 190 14.29 -0.07 -3.53
N ILE A 191 14.02 -0.86 -4.58
CA ILE A 191 13.24 -2.10 -4.47
C ILE A 191 13.99 -3.13 -3.63
N ARG A 192 15.32 -3.24 -3.78
CA ARG A 192 16.16 -4.06 -2.91
C ARG A 192 16.03 -3.64 -1.45
N THR A 193 16.21 -2.34 -1.16
CA THR A 193 16.10 -1.78 0.19
C THR A 193 14.73 -2.08 0.82
N ALA A 194 13.66 -2.01 0.02
CA ALA A 194 12.33 -2.37 0.49
C ALA A 194 12.22 -3.87 0.80
N SER A 195 12.75 -4.73 -0.08
CA SER A 195 12.65 -6.20 0.07
C SER A 195 13.45 -6.74 1.24
N GLU A 196 14.55 -6.08 1.62
CA GLU A 196 15.40 -6.44 2.75
C GLU A 196 14.80 -6.05 4.11
N ASP A 197 13.73 -5.23 4.15
CA ASP A 197 13.04 -4.91 5.40
C ASP A 197 12.33 -6.17 5.95
N ALA A 198 12.49 -6.40 7.26
CA ALA A 198 12.00 -7.61 7.92
C ALA A 198 10.47 -7.70 7.94
N ASP A 199 9.76 -6.55 7.87
CA ASP A 199 8.32 -6.53 7.84
C ASP A 199 7.76 -6.92 6.45
N VAL A 200 8.57 -6.87 5.37
CA VAL A 200 8.11 -7.13 3.99
C VAL A 200 7.99 -8.63 3.72
N GLU A 201 6.78 -9.04 3.35
CA GLU A 201 6.44 -10.39 2.92
C GLU A 201 6.65 -10.59 1.41
N ARG A 202 6.21 -9.61 0.62
CA ARG A 202 6.22 -9.66 -0.84
C ARG A 202 6.33 -8.27 -1.48
N ILE A 203 6.94 -8.21 -2.64
CA ILE A 203 6.88 -7.06 -3.53
C ILE A 203 6.41 -7.53 -4.89
N PHE A 204 5.40 -6.86 -5.45
CA PHE A 204 4.93 -7.12 -6.81
C PHE A 204 5.42 -6.02 -7.75
N VAL A 205 5.94 -6.42 -8.90
CA VAL A 205 6.46 -5.55 -9.97
C VAL A 205 6.03 -6.08 -11.33
N ASN A 206 6.12 -5.27 -12.37
CA ASN A 206 5.98 -5.77 -13.74
C ASN A 206 7.07 -6.81 -14.07
N ALA A 207 6.78 -7.74 -14.96
CA ALA A 207 7.73 -8.78 -15.35
C ALA A 207 9.02 -8.20 -15.97
N ALA A 208 8.92 -7.13 -16.77
CA ALA A 208 10.08 -6.43 -17.34
C ALA A 208 10.96 -5.81 -16.23
N ILE A 209 10.34 -5.26 -15.19
CA ILE A 209 11.05 -4.76 -14.01
C ILE A 209 11.72 -5.94 -13.28
N LYS A 210 11.02 -7.05 -13.05
CA LYS A 210 11.65 -8.24 -12.45
C LYS A 210 12.86 -8.72 -13.26
N LYS A 211 12.78 -8.72 -14.58
CA LYS A 211 13.89 -9.07 -15.47
C LYS A 211 15.09 -8.14 -15.28
N ALA A 212 14.85 -6.82 -15.22
CA ALA A 212 15.91 -5.85 -14.93
C ALA A 212 16.57 -6.10 -13.58
N LEU A 213 15.77 -6.31 -12.52
CA LEU A 213 16.26 -6.65 -11.17
C LEU A 213 17.10 -7.92 -11.17
N CYS A 214 16.68 -8.97 -11.90
CA CYS A 214 17.44 -10.21 -12.06
C CYS A 214 18.80 -10.00 -12.73
N ARG A 215 18.87 -9.12 -13.72
CA ARG A 215 20.09 -8.74 -14.44
C ARG A 215 21.04 -7.92 -13.54
N GLU A 216 20.50 -7.03 -12.73
CA GLU A 216 21.27 -6.04 -11.96
C GLU A 216 21.65 -6.49 -10.55
N ALA A 217 21.04 -7.58 -10.03
CA ALA A 217 21.26 -8.05 -8.66
C ALA A 217 22.69 -8.50 -8.34
N GLY A 218 23.50 -8.82 -9.34
CA GLY A 218 24.85 -9.35 -9.12
C GLY A 218 24.87 -10.71 -8.42
N ALA A 219 25.81 -10.92 -7.52
CA ALA A 219 25.99 -12.18 -6.78
C ALA A 219 25.01 -12.31 -5.60
N ASP A 220 24.62 -11.22 -4.95
CA ASP A 220 23.67 -11.23 -3.85
C ASP A 220 22.22 -11.16 -4.38
N ARG A 221 21.59 -12.32 -4.44
CA ARG A 221 20.26 -12.51 -5.06
C ARG A 221 19.17 -12.90 -4.07
N GLY A 222 19.50 -13.09 -2.79
CA GLY A 222 18.55 -13.56 -1.77
C GLY A 222 17.30 -12.69 -1.63
N TRP A 223 17.46 -11.38 -1.76
CA TRP A 223 16.38 -10.40 -1.68
C TRP A 223 15.34 -10.54 -2.80
N LEU A 224 15.72 -11.05 -3.97
CA LEU A 224 14.83 -11.28 -5.12
C LEU A 224 13.74 -12.32 -4.83
N ALA A 225 13.93 -13.19 -3.84
CA ALA A 225 12.94 -14.18 -3.44
C ALA A 225 11.59 -13.57 -3.04
N LYS A 226 11.58 -12.35 -2.50
CA LYS A 226 10.36 -11.62 -2.14
C LYS A 226 9.75 -10.85 -3.32
N VAL A 227 10.50 -10.59 -4.39
CA VAL A 227 10.06 -9.75 -5.53
C VAL A 227 9.49 -10.65 -6.61
N ARG A 228 8.21 -10.51 -6.91
CA ARG A 228 7.48 -11.38 -7.83
C ARG A 228 6.79 -10.60 -8.95
N PRO A 229 6.81 -11.09 -10.18
CA PRO A 229 6.10 -10.45 -11.28
C PRO A 229 4.58 -10.54 -11.09
N TRP A 230 3.91 -9.46 -11.45
CA TRP A 230 2.45 -9.39 -11.47
C TRP A 230 1.96 -8.48 -12.60
N TRP A 231 0.70 -8.65 -12.99
CA TRP A 231 0.05 -7.85 -14.02
C TRP A 231 0.03 -6.36 -13.66
N GLY A 232 0.26 -5.48 -14.63
CA GLY A 232 0.47 -4.05 -14.39
C GLY A 232 1.78 -3.81 -13.65
N HIS A 233 1.79 -2.92 -12.65
CA HIS A 233 2.98 -2.59 -11.83
C HIS A 233 4.17 -2.10 -12.67
N ASP A 234 3.89 -1.35 -13.73
CA ASP A 234 4.83 -0.80 -14.68
C ASP A 234 5.37 0.59 -14.28
N TYR A 235 4.64 1.32 -13.42
CA TYR A 235 5.00 2.64 -12.90
C TYR A 235 5.13 2.70 -11.37
N HIS A 236 4.83 1.62 -10.67
CA HIS A 236 4.95 1.49 -9.21
C HIS A 236 5.35 0.07 -8.84
N PHE A 237 5.89 -0.10 -7.66
CA PHE A 237 5.98 -1.40 -7.02
C PHE A 237 5.00 -1.47 -5.86
N HIS A 238 4.37 -2.62 -5.69
CA HIS A 238 3.41 -2.89 -4.64
C HIS A 238 4.09 -3.67 -3.52
N VAL A 239 4.15 -3.09 -2.35
CA VAL A 239 4.69 -3.75 -1.15
C VAL A 239 3.57 -4.37 -0.35
N ARG A 240 3.81 -5.58 0.14
CA ARG A 240 2.99 -6.31 1.11
C ARG A 240 3.83 -6.63 2.33
N ILE A 241 3.34 -6.29 3.51
CA ILE A 241 3.96 -6.67 4.77
C ILE A 241 3.28 -7.87 5.40
N TYR A 242 4.02 -8.59 6.27
CA TYR A 242 3.50 -9.73 7.01
C TYR A 242 2.31 -9.36 7.91
N CYS A 243 1.45 -10.35 8.16
CA CYS A 243 0.41 -10.24 9.17
C CYS A 243 1.01 -9.84 10.53
N PRO A 244 0.56 -8.73 11.16
CA PRO A 244 1.05 -8.32 12.46
C PRO A 244 0.66 -9.31 13.57
N ALA A 245 1.51 -9.50 14.58
CA ALA A 245 1.25 -10.40 15.69
C ALA A 245 0.00 -10.02 16.50
N ASP A 246 -0.36 -8.73 16.51
CA ASP A 246 -1.57 -8.23 17.16
C ASP A 246 -2.84 -8.44 16.33
N SER A 247 -2.75 -9.01 15.14
CA SER A 247 -3.85 -9.25 14.20
C SER A 247 -4.11 -10.75 13.99
N PRO A 248 -4.61 -11.49 15.00
CA PRO A 248 -4.73 -12.96 14.95
C PRO A 248 -5.72 -13.46 13.88
N GLN A 249 -6.57 -12.60 13.36
CA GLN A 249 -7.52 -12.93 12.28
C GLN A 249 -6.97 -12.60 10.88
N CYS A 250 -5.76 -12.05 10.79
CA CYS A 250 -5.07 -11.85 9.52
C CYS A 250 -4.65 -13.20 8.95
N LYS A 251 -4.87 -13.39 7.66
CA LYS A 251 -4.47 -14.60 6.93
C LYS A 251 -3.24 -14.32 6.09
N PRO A 252 -2.08 -14.91 6.39
CA PRO A 252 -0.87 -14.68 5.61
C PRO A 252 -1.00 -15.25 4.20
N GLN A 253 -0.24 -14.69 3.28
CA GLN A 253 -0.11 -15.25 1.94
C GLN A 253 0.77 -16.52 2.00
N PRO A 254 0.46 -17.57 1.23
CA PRO A 254 1.38 -18.69 1.06
C PRO A 254 2.76 -18.22 0.57
N PRO A 255 3.86 -18.85 1.04
CA PRO A 255 5.19 -18.50 0.55
C PRO A 255 5.27 -18.69 -0.97
N PRO A 256 6.11 -17.90 -1.67
CA PRO A 256 6.35 -18.13 -3.10
C PRO A 256 7.13 -19.43 -3.31
N GLU A 257 7.15 -19.91 -4.55
CA GLU A 257 8.07 -20.98 -4.93
C GLU A 257 9.51 -20.62 -4.54
N PRO A 258 10.30 -21.61 -4.07
CA PRO A 258 11.70 -21.38 -3.68
C PRO A 258 12.53 -20.80 -4.82
N GLY A 259 13.52 -19.96 -4.48
CA GLY A 259 14.44 -19.36 -5.41
C GLY A 259 14.21 -17.87 -5.62
N ASP A 260 14.99 -17.28 -6.51
CA ASP A 260 14.99 -15.84 -6.78
C ASP A 260 13.90 -15.39 -7.79
N GLY A 261 13.17 -16.35 -8.39
CA GLY A 261 12.12 -16.09 -9.37
C GLY A 261 12.61 -15.51 -10.71
N CYS A 262 13.90 -15.72 -11.05
CA CYS A 262 14.52 -15.18 -12.27
C CYS A 262 14.64 -16.20 -13.41
N GLY A 263 14.28 -17.45 -13.17
CA GLY A 263 14.33 -18.53 -14.18
C GLY A 263 12.98 -18.76 -14.83
N HIS A 264 12.59 -20.03 -14.90
CA HIS A 264 11.37 -20.50 -15.57
C HIS A 264 10.09 -19.76 -15.15
N GLU A 265 9.99 -19.36 -13.88
CA GLU A 265 8.84 -18.56 -13.40
C GLU A 265 8.74 -17.22 -14.13
N LEU A 266 9.89 -16.59 -14.40
CA LEU A 266 9.93 -15.33 -15.14
C LEU A 266 9.67 -15.54 -16.64
N ASP A 267 10.17 -16.61 -17.24
CA ASP A 267 10.01 -16.93 -18.67
C ASP A 267 8.54 -17.02 -19.06
N TYR A 268 7.68 -17.54 -18.19
CA TYR A 268 6.24 -17.58 -18.40
C TYR A 268 5.66 -16.22 -18.78
N TRP A 269 6.11 -15.15 -18.14
CA TRP A 269 5.60 -13.80 -18.34
C TRP A 269 5.96 -13.20 -19.70
N PHE A 270 6.96 -13.75 -20.37
CA PHE A 270 7.41 -13.37 -21.72
C PHE A 270 6.95 -14.34 -22.79
N SER A 271 6.09 -15.29 -22.45
CA SER A 271 5.49 -16.19 -23.44
C SER A 271 4.51 -15.45 -24.35
N GLU A 272 4.36 -15.92 -25.56
CA GLU A 272 3.45 -15.35 -26.57
C GLU A 272 2.01 -15.19 -26.03
N GLY A 273 1.51 -16.18 -25.28
CA GLY A 273 0.17 -16.14 -24.71
C GLY A 273 -0.03 -15.08 -23.63
N VAL A 274 1.04 -14.62 -22.98
CA VAL A 274 1.00 -13.54 -21.95
C VAL A 274 1.22 -12.18 -22.61
N LEU A 275 2.14 -12.07 -23.55
CA LEU A 275 2.41 -10.80 -24.25
C LEU A 275 1.29 -10.43 -25.21
N HIS A 276 0.74 -11.42 -25.93
CA HIS A 276 -0.28 -11.26 -26.97
C HIS A 276 -1.48 -12.17 -26.71
N PRO A 277 -2.23 -11.95 -25.59
CA PRO A 277 -3.35 -12.81 -25.25
C PRO A 277 -4.42 -12.76 -26.33
N GLN A 278 -4.86 -13.93 -26.78
CA GLN A 278 -5.98 -14.01 -27.70
C GLN A 278 -7.27 -13.56 -27.01
N PRO A 279 -8.13 -12.80 -27.69
CA PRO A 279 -9.45 -12.48 -27.16
C PRO A 279 -10.19 -13.78 -26.76
N PRO A 280 -10.89 -13.79 -25.60
CA PRO A 280 -11.67 -14.95 -25.23
C PRO A 280 -12.71 -15.27 -26.32
N ALA A 281 -12.86 -16.56 -26.65
CA ALA A 281 -13.81 -17.03 -27.68
C ALA A 281 -15.27 -16.65 -27.35
N GLU A 282 -15.59 -16.49 -26.09
CA GLU A 282 -16.89 -16.01 -25.60
C GLU A 282 -16.70 -14.85 -24.64
N GLN A 283 -17.69 -13.94 -24.58
CA GLN A 283 -17.69 -12.87 -23.58
C GLN A 283 -17.77 -13.47 -22.18
N VAL A 284 -16.66 -13.46 -21.45
CA VAL A 284 -16.61 -13.88 -20.06
C VAL A 284 -17.43 -12.88 -19.23
N LYS A 285 -18.55 -13.34 -18.65
CA LYS A 285 -19.32 -12.51 -17.73
C LYS A 285 -18.43 -12.09 -16.56
N PRO A 286 -18.43 -10.81 -16.17
CA PRO A 286 -17.70 -10.35 -14.98
C PRO A 286 -18.08 -11.20 -13.77
N LYS A 287 -17.08 -11.66 -13.01
CA LYS A 287 -17.36 -12.35 -11.74
C LYS A 287 -18.12 -11.40 -10.81
N PRO A 288 -19.16 -11.87 -10.10
CA PRO A 288 -19.81 -11.06 -9.07
C PRO A 288 -18.78 -10.50 -8.09
N GLY A 289 -18.90 -9.23 -7.75
CA GLY A 289 -18.06 -8.62 -6.73
C GLY A 289 -18.30 -9.23 -5.35
N LEU A 290 -17.33 -9.09 -4.44
CA LEU A 290 -17.50 -9.55 -3.05
C LEU A 290 -18.68 -8.84 -2.39
N THR A 291 -19.50 -9.62 -1.68
CA THR A 291 -20.52 -9.12 -0.74
C THR A 291 -20.03 -9.28 0.70
N MET A 292 -20.77 -8.78 1.67
CA MET A 292 -20.44 -8.98 3.08
C MET A 292 -20.39 -10.45 3.51
N ALA A 293 -21.07 -11.34 2.80
CA ALA A 293 -21.02 -12.79 3.05
C ALA A 293 -19.67 -13.43 2.66
N ASN A 294 -18.92 -12.79 1.77
CA ASN A 294 -17.59 -13.26 1.33
C ASN A 294 -16.45 -12.76 2.23
N LEU A 295 -16.73 -11.83 3.13
CA LEU A 295 -15.73 -11.27 4.05
C LEU A 295 -15.83 -11.96 5.43
N PRO A 296 -14.75 -11.91 6.23
CA PRO A 296 -14.82 -12.37 7.62
C PRO A 296 -15.97 -11.72 8.39
N PRO A 297 -16.69 -12.46 9.25
CA PRO A 297 -17.84 -11.91 10.01
C PRO A 297 -17.50 -10.65 10.82
N ALA A 298 -16.27 -10.55 11.35
CA ALA A 298 -15.78 -9.37 12.06
C ALA A 298 -15.78 -8.10 11.20
N CYS A 299 -15.69 -8.20 9.88
CA CYS A 299 -15.75 -7.04 8.99
C CYS A 299 -17.11 -6.34 8.99
N ARG A 300 -18.18 -7.03 9.32
CA ARG A 300 -19.49 -6.38 9.54
C ARG A 300 -19.44 -5.43 10.74
N HIS A 301 -18.76 -5.84 11.83
CA HIS A 301 -18.57 -4.98 12.99
C HIS A 301 -17.72 -3.76 12.64
N VAL A 302 -16.60 -3.95 11.93
CA VAL A 302 -15.74 -2.84 11.46
C VAL A 302 -16.52 -1.86 10.57
N LEU A 303 -17.37 -2.37 9.68
CA LEU A 303 -18.15 -1.54 8.77
C LEU A 303 -19.21 -0.72 9.52
N MET A 304 -19.90 -1.32 10.49
CA MET A 304 -21.12 -0.76 11.12
C MET A 304 -20.82 0.04 12.40
N ALA A 305 -19.67 -0.14 13.04
CA ALA A 305 -19.31 0.63 14.23
C ALA A 305 -19.29 2.14 13.93
N PRO A 306 -19.69 2.98 14.91
CA PRO A 306 -19.77 4.44 14.77
C PRO A 306 -18.43 5.09 14.46
#